data_1abe0e0e9967d4f3b04054504fc9ef23
#
_entry.id   1abe0e0e9967d4f3b04054504fc9ef23
#
_cell.length_a   1.000
_cell.length_b   1.000
_cell.length_c   1.000
_cell.angle_alpha   90.00
_cell.angle_beta   90.00
_cell.angle_gamma   90.00
#
_symmetry.space_group_name_H-M   'P 1'
#
loop_
_entity.id
_entity.type
_entity.pdbx_description
1 polymer ?
#
loop_
_entity_poly.entity_id
_entity_poly.type
_entity_poly.pdbx_seq_one_letter_code
_entity_poly.pdbx_strand_id
1 'polypeptide(L)'
;MPALLLKAGLLVPNIGYAQGYVEGIGLSYEVLPLQQKSGSEATFRADVFRANIIAPVAVAADTSHAFLAGLNLEALHFSGSRPGFAVQNVYGITPVLGYRQRLSARTELTALALPSLNSDLREVRGADVTWGGVLRAAYRANPRRAYRLTVGYRQQFYGPQYVLLLGLDWRLGERWRAFGDLPTTFNISYAATAKVNVGFNLNGINTAYRLLNNDQYFQYQQAHYGLFAETYLSSHWAVRATAAYAGIRRLDVFAKDDQWPATIDYIGLGTAPTPLNPRLEKGLAFRLALSYRVPAP
;
A
#
# COMPACT_ATOMS: atom_id res chain seq x y z
N MET A 1 0.79 -26.90 39.91
CA MET A 1 1.08 -25.81 38.95
C MET A 1 0.18 -26.00 37.74
N PRO A 2 -0.89 -25.23 37.55
CA PRO A 2 -1.73 -25.33 36.37
C PRO A 2 -1.14 -24.49 35.25
N ALA A 3 -1.01 -25.13 34.10
CA ALA A 3 -0.59 -24.50 32.85
C ALA A 3 -1.59 -23.39 32.47
N LEU A 4 -1.13 -22.16 32.43
CA LEU A 4 -1.83 -21.02 31.90
C LEU A 4 -1.85 -21.20 30.36
N LEU A 5 -2.87 -21.88 29.86
CA LEU A 5 -3.21 -21.84 28.44
C LEU A 5 -3.61 -20.40 28.11
N LEU A 6 -2.66 -19.70 27.47
CA LEU A 6 -2.88 -18.42 26.82
C LEU A 6 -3.94 -18.63 25.73
N LYS A 7 -5.21 -18.45 26.08
CA LYS A 7 -6.24 -18.14 25.10
C LYS A 7 -6.00 -16.71 24.63
N ALA A 8 -4.99 -16.54 23.79
CA ALA A 8 -4.90 -15.39 22.92
C ALA A 8 -6.04 -15.52 21.91
N GLY A 9 -7.24 -15.18 22.32
CA GLY A 9 -8.29 -14.80 21.42
C GLY A 9 -7.75 -13.59 20.68
N LEU A 10 -7.27 -13.80 19.46
CA LEU A 10 -6.92 -12.76 18.52
C LEU A 10 -8.18 -11.92 18.27
N LEU A 11 -8.43 -10.96 19.16
CA LEU A 11 -9.33 -9.85 18.90
C LEU A 11 -8.68 -8.99 17.83
N VAL A 12 -8.77 -9.46 16.57
CA VAL A 12 -8.35 -8.67 15.42
C VAL A 12 -9.29 -7.49 15.34
N PRO A 13 -8.82 -6.26 15.51
CA PRO A 13 -9.69 -5.10 15.38
C PRO A 13 -10.15 -5.01 13.93
N ASN A 14 -11.37 -4.63 13.79
CA ASN A 14 -11.98 -4.25 12.54
C ASN A 14 -11.33 -2.99 11.95
N ILE A 15 -10.16 -3.09 11.37
CA ILE A 15 -9.53 -2.00 10.62
C ILE A 15 -10.19 -1.80 9.26
N GLY A 16 -11.19 -2.58 8.95
CA GLY A 16 -11.93 -2.47 7.71
C GLY A 16 -13.29 -3.13 7.81
N TYR A 17 -14.21 -2.58 8.60
CA TYR A 17 -15.61 -3.03 8.68
C TYR A 17 -16.29 -3.21 7.32
N ALA A 18 -15.66 -2.70 6.30
CA ALA A 18 -16.17 -2.66 4.97
C ALA A 18 -15.79 -3.88 4.13
N GLN A 19 -14.65 -4.53 4.38
CA GLN A 19 -14.19 -5.61 3.50
C GLN A 19 -14.76 -6.99 3.83
N GLY A 20 -15.61 -7.12 4.85
CA GLY A 20 -16.08 -8.43 5.35
C GLY A 20 -14.98 -9.27 6.00
N TYR A 21 -13.74 -8.79 5.94
CA TYR A 21 -12.55 -9.30 6.61
C TYR A 21 -11.57 -8.16 6.89
N VAL A 22 -10.66 -8.40 7.82
CA VAL A 22 -9.49 -7.56 8.08
C VAL A 22 -8.26 -8.36 7.64
N GLU A 23 -7.41 -7.74 6.83
CA GLU A 23 -6.12 -8.32 6.48
C GLU A 23 -5.14 -8.03 7.62
N GLY A 24 -4.75 -9.08 8.35
CA GLY A 24 -3.78 -8.99 9.43
C GLY A 24 -2.34 -9.17 8.94
N ILE A 25 -2.15 -10.02 7.92
CA ILE A 25 -0.85 -10.26 7.29
C ILE A 25 -1.06 -10.26 5.78
N GLY A 26 -0.23 -9.54 5.07
CA GLY A 26 -0.16 -9.56 3.61
C GLY A 26 1.27 -9.73 3.14
N LEU A 27 1.46 -10.59 2.16
CA LEU A 27 2.72 -10.77 1.43
C LEU A 27 2.43 -10.62 -0.04
N SER A 28 3.26 -9.92 -0.78
CA SER A 28 3.12 -9.87 -2.24
C SER A 28 4.46 -9.79 -2.94
N TYR A 29 4.50 -10.41 -4.10
CA TYR A 29 5.61 -10.33 -5.05
C TYR A 29 5.07 -9.83 -6.39
N GLU A 30 5.72 -8.83 -6.95
CA GLU A 30 5.31 -8.21 -8.20
C GLU A 30 6.50 -8.11 -9.15
N VAL A 31 6.29 -8.50 -10.40
CA VAL A 31 7.28 -8.40 -11.47
C VAL A 31 6.84 -7.32 -12.44
N LEU A 32 7.75 -6.40 -12.71
CA LEU A 32 7.59 -5.29 -13.63
C LEU A 32 8.59 -5.44 -14.79
N PRO A 33 8.19 -5.96 -15.94
CA PRO A 33 8.98 -5.83 -17.15
C PRO A 33 9.10 -4.35 -17.52
N LEU A 34 10.32 -3.87 -17.73
CA LEU A 34 10.63 -2.44 -17.94
C LEU A 34 11.37 -2.27 -19.26
N GLN A 35 11.03 -1.18 -19.97
CA GLN A 35 11.68 -0.75 -21.19
C GLN A 35 11.89 0.77 -21.16
N GLN A 36 13.03 1.25 -21.63
CA GLN A 36 13.31 2.68 -21.73
C GLN A 36 12.68 3.28 -23.00
N LYS A 37 12.19 4.54 -22.90
CA LYS A 37 11.56 5.25 -24.02
C LYS A 37 12.52 5.68 -25.13
N SER A 38 13.80 5.75 -24.87
CA SER A 38 14.79 6.40 -25.74
C SER A 38 15.36 5.52 -26.86
N GLY A 39 14.57 4.63 -27.46
CA GLY A 39 15.03 3.82 -28.60
C GLY A 39 16.12 2.80 -28.27
N SER A 40 16.53 2.70 -27.01
CA SER A 40 17.41 1.64 -26.53
C SER A 40 16.61 0.36 -26.41
N GLU A 41 17.08 -0.73 -27.01
CA GLU A 41 16.52 -2.07 -26.82
C GLU A 41 16.77 -2.62 -25.40
N ALA A 42 17.27 -1.77 -24.49
CA ALA A 42 17.57 -2.18 -23.12
C ALA A 42 16.28 -2.53 -22.38
N THR A 43 16.13 -3.82 -22.13
CA THR A 43 15.06 -4.39 -21.31
C THR A 43 15.63 -4.78 -19.96
N PHE A 44 14.92 -4.45 -18.91
CA PHE A 44 15.25 -4.86 -17.55
C PHE A 44 13.96 -5.13 -16.78
N ARG A 45 14.06 -5.52 -15.55
CA ARG A 45 12.89 -5.73 -14.70
C ARG A 45 13.09 -5.18 -13.32
N ALA A 46 12.00 -4.84 -12.65
CA ALA A 46 11.96 -4.64 -11.24
C ALA A 46 11.15 -5.76 -10.58
N ASP A 47 11.73 -6.34 -9.55
CA ASP A 47 11.08 -7.29 -8.66
C ASP A 47 10.72 -6.54 -7.37
N VAL A 48 9.44 -6.52 -7.02
CA VAL A 48 8.94 -5.79 -5.86
C VAL A 48 8.34 -6.76 -4.87
N PHE A 49 8.94 -6.83 -3.70
CA PHE A 49 8.43 -7.59 -2.57
C PHE A 49 7.81 -6.64 -1.55
N ARG A 50 6.62 -7.00 -1.03
CA ARG A 50 5.97 -6.28 0.07
C ARG A 50 5.47 -7.25 1.11
N ALA A 51 5.64 -6.86 2.37
CA ALA A 51 5.05 -7.52 3.51
C ALA A 51 4.39 -6.48 4.41
N ASN A 52 3.20 -6.79 4.88
CA ASN A 52 2.51 -5.99 5.87
C ASN A 52 1.97 -6.88 6.99
N ILE A 53 2.14 -6.42 8.20
CA ILE A 53 1.53 -6.98 9.39
C ILE A 53 0.88 -5.82 10.14
N ILE A 54 -0.35 -5.99 10.57
CA ILE A 54 -1.00 -5.06 11.48
C ILE A 54 -1.90 -5.84 12.44
N ALA A 55 -1.74 -5.56 13.71
CA ALA A 55 -2.48 -6.22 14.78
C ALA A 55 -2.94 -5.19 15.83
N PRO A 56 -4.08 -5.41 16.49
CA PRO A 56 -4.42 -4.68 17.68
C PRO A 56 -3.55 -5.14 18.85
N VAL A 57 -3.13 -4.17 19.61
CA VAL A 57 -2.61 -4.41 20.96
C VAL A 57 -3.79 -4.17 21.90
N ALA A 58 -4.39 -5.24 22.43
CA ALA A 58 -5.53 -5.12 23.34
C ALA A 58 -5.11 -4.47 24.64
N VAL A 59 -5.80 -3.40 25.05
CA VAL A 59 -5.49 -2.68 26.29
C VAL A 59 -6.55 -2.90 27.38
N ALA A 60 -7.75 -3.35 27.01
CA ALA A 60 -8.83 -3.61 27.96
C ALA A 60 -9.90 -4.56 27.41
N ALA A 61 -10.79 -5.04 28.30
CA ALA A 61 -11.98 -5.79 27.93
C ALA A 61 -12.99 -4.97 27.09
N ASP A 62 -12.85 -3.65 27.06
CA ASP A 62 -13.66 -2.75 26.26
C ASP A 62 -13.15 -2.70 24.81
N THR A 63 -14.02 -3.15 23.89
CA THR A 63 -13.74 -3.15 22.44
C THR A 63 -14.01 -1.80 21.74
N SER A 64 -14.38 -0.77 22.50
CA SER A 64 -14.68 0.56 21.95
C SER A 64 -13.42 1.28 21.43
N HIS A 65 -12.25 0.91 21.93
CA HIS A 65 -10.97 1.45 21.50
C HIS A 65 -9.90 0.36 21.43
N ALA A 66 -8.88 0.57 20.61
CA ALA A 66 -7.71 -0.32 20.52
C ALA A 66 -6.48 0.46 20.04
N PHE A 67 -5.32 0.13 20.61
CA PHE A 67 -4.05 0.49 19.98
C PHE A 67 -3.75 -0.47 18.84
N LEU A 68 -3.09 0.05 17.82
CA LEU A 68 -2.68 -0.69 16.63
C LEU A 68 -1.17 -0.65 16.54
N ALA A 69 -0.57 -1.81 16.33
CA ALA A 69 0.85 -1.92 16.01
C ALA A 69 1.01 -2.71 14.73
N GLY A 70 1.96 -2.31 13.90
CA GLY A 70 2.19 -2.98 12.63
C GLY A 70 3.54 -2.64 12.05
N LEU A 71 3.83 -3.29 10.92
CA LEU A 71 5.05 -3.10 10.16
C LEU A 71 4.73 -3.30 8.68
N ASN A 72 5.12 -2.33 7.85
CA ASN A 72 5.15 -2.47 6.41
C ASN A 72 6.61 -2.55 5.95
N LEU A 73 6.91 -3.53 5.12
CA LEU A 73 8.19 -3.73 4.48
C LEU A 73 8.01 -3.68 2.97
N GLU A 74 8.92 -3.01 2.29
CA GLU A 74 9.00 -2.99 0.84
C GLU A 74 10.45 -3.14 0.41
N ALA A 75 10.68 -3.94 -0.63
CA ALA A 75 11.98 -4.07 -1.29
C ALA A 75 11.79 -4.07 -2.80
N LEU A 76 12.56 -3.24 -3.49
CA LEU A 76 12.63 -3.21 -4.95
C LEU A 76 14.03 -3.63 -5.36
N HIS A 77 14.10 -4.59 -6.27
CA HIS A 77 15.33 -5.08 -6.88
C HIS A 77 15.27 -4.90 -8.39
N PHE A 78 16.29 -4.26 -8.97
CA PHE A 78 16.37 -4.04 -10.41
C PHE A 78 17.44 -4.93 -11.03
N SER A 79 17.09 -5.65 -12.08
CA SER A 79 17.99 -6.58 -12.79
C SER A 79 17.89 -6.42 -14.30
N GLY A 80 18.98 -6.72 -15.03
CA GLY A 80 19.09 -6.58 -16.49
C GLY A 80 19.87 -5.34 -16.93
N SER A 81 19.91 -5.12 -18.23
CA SER A 81 20.63 -3.97 -18.85
C SER A 81 19.81 -2.70 -18.69
N ARG A 82 20.38 -1.69 -18.02
CA ARG A 82 19.68 -0.44 -17.66
C ARG A 82 20.59 0.80 -17.80
N PRO A 83 21.06 1.13 -19.00
CA PRO A 83 21.94 2.27 -19.21
C PRO A 83 21.28 3.56 -18.70
N GLY A 84 22.05 4.35 -17.93
CA GLY A 84 21.55 5.60 -17.35
C GLY A 84 20.60 5.43 -16.14
N PHE A 85 20.39 4.21 -15.64
CA PHE A 85 19.60 3.95 -14.45
C PHE A 85 20.42 3.19 -13.40
N ALA A 86 20.96 3.93 -12.43
CA ALA A 86 21.95 3.41 -11.47
C ALA A 86 21.37 2.71 -10.24
N VAL A 87 20.06 2.79 -10.01
CA VAL A 87 19.40 2.19 -8.84
C VAL A 87 19.47 0.67 -8.94
N GLN A 88 19.96 0.00 -7.89
CA GLN A 88 20.02 -1.47 -7.81
C GLN A 88 18.96 -2.03 -6.89
N ASN A 89 18.98 -1.59 -5.64
CA ASN A 89 18.04 -2.02 -4.62
C ASN A 89 17.61 -0.81 -3.78
N VAL A 90 16.36 -0.79 -3.39
CA VAL A 90 15.87 0.15 -2.39
C VAL A 90 14.89 -0.56 -1.44
N TYR A 91 14.82 -0.09 -0.21
CA TYR A 91 14.08 -0.71 0.87
C TYR A 91 13.26 0.32 1.62
N GLY A 92 12.05 -0.05 1.98
CA GLY A 92 11.16 0.72 2.82
C GLY A 92 10.79 -0.08 4.08
N ILE A 93 10.92 0.54 5.23
CA ILE A 93 10.52 -0.03 6.53
C ILE A 93 9.66 1.01 7.21
N THR A 94 8.37 0.70 7.42
CA THR A 94 7.42 1.62 8.02
C THR A 94 6.71 0.96 9.20
N PRO A 95 7.16 1.16 10.45
CA PRO A 95 6.36 0.86 11.61
C PRO A 95 5.03 1.61 11.55
N VAL A 96 3.97 0.96 11.96
CA VAL A 96 2.62 1.51 12.04
C VAL A 96 2.22 1.55 13.50
N LEU A 97 1.99 2.75 14.02
CA LEU A 97 1.50 2.95 15.37
C LEU A 97 0.15 3.66 15.27
N GLY A 98 -0.86 3.13 15.93
CA GLY A 98 -2.19 3.68 15.75
C GLY A 98 -3.08 3.57 16.96
N TYR A 99 -4.13 4.36 16.90
CA TYR A 99 -5.22 4.34 17.85
C TYR A 99 -6.54 4.35 17.09
N ARG A 100 -7.40 3.44 17.45
CA ARG A 100 -8.75 3.31 16.90
C ARG A 100 -9.76 3.54 17.99
N GLN A 101 -10.80 4.31 17.69
CA GLN A 101 -11.93 4.53 18.56
C GLN A 101 -13.25 4.37 17.83
N ARG A 102 -14.14 3.57 18.39
CA ARG A 102 -15.53 3.45 17.95
C ARG A 102 -16.34 4.53 18.63
N LEU A 103 -16.85 5.48 17.87
CA LEU A 103 -17.69 6.57 18.39
C LEU A 103 -19.16 6.14 18.50
N SER A 104 -19.59 5.21 17.66
CA SER A 104 -20.95 4.65 17.67
C SER A 104 -20.96 3.26 17.04
N ALA A 105 -22.10 2.60 17.00
CA ALA A 105 -22.27 1.34 16.26
C ALA A 105 -21.99 1.47 14.74
N ARG A 106 -21.95 2.69 14.21
CA ARG A 106 -21.78 2.97 12.78
C ARG A 106 -20.55 3.79 12.44
N THR A 107 -19.93 4.42 13.41
CA THR A 107 -18.83 5.40 13.18
C THR A 107 -17.58 5.00 13.94
N GLU A 108 -16.47 4.97 13.24
CA GLU A 108 -15.15 4.67 13.79
C GLU A 108 -14.14 5.73 13.33
N LEU A 109 -13.24 6.12 14.22
CA LEU A 109 -12.07 6.94 13.93
C LEU A 109 -10.80 6.13 14.14
N THR A 110 -9.83 6.32 13.26
CA THR A 110 -8.49 5.73 13.36
C THR A 110 -7.44 6.80 13.09
N ALA A 111 -6.47 6.91 13.98
CA ALA A 111 -5.29 7.73 13.80
C ALA A 111 -4.07 6.82 13.70
N LEU A 112 -3.19 7.06 12.71
CA LEU A 112 -1.95 6.32 12.51
C LEU A 112 -0.77 7.27 12.44
N ALA A 113 0.33 6.90 13.10
CA ALA A 113 1.66 7.47 12.91
C ALA A 113 2.51 6.48 12.10
N LEU A 114 3.23 6.99 11.11
CA LEU A 114 3.94 6.22 10.09
C LEU A 114 5.39 6.73 9.95
N PRO A 115 6.25 6.55 10.98
CA PRO A 115 7.68 6.78 10.78
C PRO A 115 8.18 5.79 9.71
N SER A 116 8.97 6.26 8.77
CA SER A 116 9.42 5.43 7.65
C SER A 116 10.91 5.60 7.41
N LEU A 117 11.61 4.50 7.25
CA LEU A 117 12.98 4.45 6.76
C LEU A 117 12.93 3.99 5.30
N ASN A 118 13.27 4.88 4.37
CA ASN A 118 13.26 4.58 2.94
C ASN A 118 14.63 4.92 2.33
N SER A 119 15.42 3.90 2.00
CA SER A 119 16.81 4.06 1.61
C SER A 119 17.30 2.91 0.73
N ASP A 120 18.47 3.08 0.10
CA ASP A 120 19.22 1.97 -0.52
C ASP A 120 20.00 1.11 0.51
N LEU A 121 19.93 1.46 1.80
CA LEU A 121 20.56 0.81 2.95
C LEU A 121 22.09 0.66 2.87
N ARG A 122 22.76 1.39 1.96
CA ARG A 122 24.24 1.38 1.91
C ARG A 122 24.84 2.08 3.12
N GLU A 123 24.19 3.13 3.59
CA GLU A 123 24.49 3.80 4.84
C GLU A 123 23.17 4.38 5.38
N VAL A 124 22.82 3.99 6.59
CA VAL A 124 21.59 4.49 7.25
C VAL A 124 21.91 5.73 8.05
N ARG A 125 21.21 6.83 7.75
CA ARG A 125 21.34 8.11 8.44
C ARG A 125 19.98 8.57 8.97
N GLY A 126 19.98 9.47 9.95
CA GLY A 126 18.74 10.06 10.45
C GLY A 126 17.92 10.77 9.36
N ALA A 127 18.59 11.25 8.30
CA ALA A 127 17.94 11.86 7.14
C ALA A 127 17.17 10.87 6.26
N ASP A 128 17.36 9.55 6.43
CA ASP A 128 16.60 8.51 5.70
C ASP A 128 15.25 8.23 6.37
N VAL A 129 15.06 8.75 7.59
CA VAL A 129 13.81 8.62 8.33
C VAL A 129 12.89 9.77 7.98
N THR A 130 11.70 9.44 7.55
CA THR A 130 10.63 10.39 7.25
C THR A 130 9.43 10.13 8.16
N TRP A 131 8.59 11.13 8.32
CA TRP A 131 7.44 11.06 9.20
C TRP A 131 6.14 11.21 8.41
N GLY A 132 5.14 10.49 8.84
CA GLY A 132 3.81 10.61 8.31
C GLY A 132 2.75 10.29 9.34
N GLY A 133 1.53 10.70 9.03
CA GLY A 133 0.37 10.35 9.82
C GLY A 133 -0.90 10.49 9.02
N VAL A 134 -1.90 9.71 9.38
CA VAL A 134 -3.22 9.75 8.75
C VAL A 134 -4.32 9.68 9.80
N LEU A 135 -5.42 10.36 9.53
CA LEU A 135 -6.69 10.25 10.23
C LEU A 135 -7.71 9.66 9.28
N ARG A 136 -8.43 8.65 9.73
CA ARG A 136 -9.50 7.98 8.97
C ARG A 136 -10.79 7.99 9.76
N ALA A 137 -11.85 8.49 9.15
CA ALA A 137 -13.21 8.32 9.60
C ALA A 137 -13.89 7.25 8.74
N ALA A 138 -14.53 6.27 9.37
CA ALA A 138 -15.31 5.25 8.70
C ALA A 138 -16.77 5.32 9.17
N TYR A 139 -17.70 5.24 8.22
CA TYR A 139 -19.14 5.28 8.49
C TYR A 139 -19.87 4.14 7.79
N ARG A 140 -20.54 3.30 8.54
CA ARG A 140 -21.38 2.22 8.03
C ARG A 140 -22.83 2.70 7.90
N ALA A 141 -23.25 3.03 6.70
CA ALA A 141 -24.63 3.47 6.46
C ALA A 141 -25.63 2.33 6.67
N ASN A 142 -25.28 1.11 6.23
CA ASN A 142 -26.06 -0.11 6.41
C ASN A 142 -25.14 -1.35 6.24
N PRO A 143 -25.66 -2.61 6.43
CA PRO A 143 -24.82 -3.81 6.27
C PRO A 143 -24.21 -4.03 4.89
N ARG A 144 -24.66 -3.30 3.87
CA ARG A 144 -24.18 -3.42 2.48
C ARG A 144 -23.35 -2.23 2.01
N ARG A 145 -23.29 -1.13 2.78
CA ARG A 145 -22.62 0.10 2.35
C ARG A 145 -21.84 0.74 3.49
N ALA A 146 -20.59 0.95 3.26
CA ALA A 146 -19.73 1.74 4.14
C ALA A 146 -18.92 2.75 3.34
N TYR A 147 -18.55 3.85 3.98
CA TYR A 147 -17.78 4.96 3.44
C TYR A 147 -16.62 5.24 4.36
N ARG A 148 -15.53 5.74 3.80
CA ARG A 148 -14.35 6.17 4.55
C ARG A 148 -13.84 7.49 3.99
N LEU A 149 -13.38 8.35 4.88
CA LEU A 149 -12.60 9.52 4.54
C LEU A 149 -11.25 9.37 5.24
N THR A 150 -10.18 9.46 4.49
CA THR A 150 -8.82 9.45 5.04
C THR A 150 -8.13 10.75 4.62
N VAL A 151 -7.60 11.46 5.60
CA VAL A 151 -6.75 12.63 5.39
C VAL A 151 -5.42 12.40 6.07
N GLY A 152 -4.33 12.91 5.51
CA GLY A 152 -3.03 12.70 6.10
C GLY A 152 -1.94 13.56 5.50
N TYR A 153 -0.78 13.43 6.10
CA TYR A 153 0.47 14.05 5.68
C TYR A 153 1.59 13.02 5.73
N ARG A 154 2.47 13.07 4.74
CA ARG A 154 3.71 12.30 4.71
C ARG A 154 4.85 13.20 4.23
N GLN A 155 5.92 13.22 4.98
CA GLN A 155 7.17 13.75 4.49
C GLN A 155 7.76 12.75 3.48
N GLN A 156 8.09 13.22 2.29
CA GLN A 156 8.71 12.39 1.25
C GLN A 156 9.97 13.09 0.75
N PHE A 157 10.89 12.35 0.14
CA PHE A 157 12.10 12.93 -0.44
C PHE A 157 11.79 13.81 -1.66
N TYR A 158 10.67 13.59 -2.33
CA TYR A 158 10.18 14.45 -3.41
C TYR A 158 9.38 15.67 -2.91
N GLY A 159 9.34 15.94 -1.62
CA GLY A 159 8.59 17.02 -1.00
C GLY A 159 7.41 16.55 -0.16
N PRO A 160 6.69 17.49 0.48
CA PRO A 160 5.52 17.17 1.31
C PRO A 160 4.40 16.55 0.49
N GLN A 161 3.82 15.48 1.03
CA GLN A 161 2.66 14.79 0.45
C GLN A 161 1.46 14.91 1.37
N TYR A 162 0.38 15.47 0.85
CA TYR A 162 -0.94 15.44 1.47
C TYR A 162 -1.72 14.26 0.91
N VAL A 163 -2.42 13.55 1.79
CA VAL A 163 -3.22 12.37 1.45
C VAL A 163 -4.69 12.71 1.64
N LEU A 164 -5.49 12.48 0.60
CA LEU A 164 -6.94 12.63 0.63
C LEU A 164 -7.60 11.45 -0.09
N LEU A 165 -8.14 10.49 0.69
CA LEU A 165 -8.75 9.30 0.11
C LEU A 165 -10.22 9.22 0.45
N LEU A 166 -11.02 8.92 -0.56
CA LEU A 166 -12.45 8.63 -0.43
C LEU A 166 -12.67 7.14 -0.57
N GLY A 167 -12.98 6.50 0.54
CA GLY A 167 -13.20 5.07 0.59
C GLY A 167 -14.67 4.69 0.46
N LEU A 168 -14.91 3.60 -0.22
CA LEU A 168 -16.22 2.98 -0.26
C LEU A 168 -16.10 1.45 -0.13
N ASP A 169 -17.19 0.83 0.34
CA ASP A 169 -17.37 -0.60 0.26
C ASP A 169 -18.86 -0.91 0.09
N TRP A 170 -19.19 -1.41 -1.07
CA TRP A 170 -20.56 -1.66 -1.47
C TRP A 170 -20.73 -3.09 -1.93
N ARG A 171 -21.67 -3.80 -1.30
CA ARG A 171 -22.21 -5.07 -1.79
C ARG A 171 -23.34 -4.74 -2.76
N LEU A 172 -23.07 -4.89 -4.07
CA LEU A 172 -24.00 -4.54 -5.16
C LEU A 172 -24.98 -5.70 -5.48
N GLY A 173 -25.06 -6.70 -4.61
CA GLY A 173 -25.88 -7.88 -4.74
C GLY A 173 -25.27 -9.02 -3.94
N GLU A 174 -25.60 -10.26 -4.32
CA GLU A 174 -25.08 -11.44 -3.62
C GLU A 174 -23.63 -11.77 -4.03
N ARG A 175 -23.27 -11.49 -5.28
CA ARG A 175 -21.97 -11.88 -5.86
C ARG A 175 -21.06 -10.73 -6.19
N TRP A 176 -21.57 -9.50 -6.30
CA TRP A 176 -20.79 -8.33 -6.70
C TRP A 176 -20.45 -7.45 -5.52
N ARG A 177 -19.21 -6.96 -5.52
CA ARG A 177 -18.72 -6.01 -4.52
C ARG A 177 -17.78 -5.00 -5.15
N ALA A 178 -17.95 -3.72 -4.81
CA ALA A 178 -17.06 -2.63 -5.16
C ALA A 178 -16.46 -2.05 -3.87
N PHE A 179 -15.12 -1.96 -3.79
CA PHE A 179 -14.46 -1.47 -2.59
C PHE A 179 -13.08 -0.89 -2.88
N GLY A 180 -12.64 0.01 -2.05
CA GLY A 180 -11.31 0.62 -2.14
C GLY A 180 -11.28 2.01 -1.52
N ASP A 181 -10.13 2.66 -1.61
CA ASP A 181 -9.86 4.02 -1.17
C ASP A 181 -9.29 4.80 -2.38
N LEU A 182 -10.15 5.55 -3.07
CA LEU A 182 -9.80 6.34 -4.25
C LEU A 182 -8.99 7.58 -3.87
N PRO A 183 -8.00 7.98 -4.69
CA PRO A 183 -7.62 7.42 -5.99
C PRO A 183 -6.61 6.27 -5.92
N THR A 184 -6.21 5.82 -4.72
CA THR A 184 -5.10 4.89 -4.52
C THR A 184 -5.45 3.45 -4.85
N THR A 185 -6.62 2.97 -4.39
CA THR A 185 -7.06 1.60 -4.62
C THR A 185 -8.52 1.54 -4.97
N PHE A 186 -8.88 0.64 -5.88
CA PHE A 186 -10.27 0.33 -6.17
C PHE A 186 -10.39 -1.08 -6.72
N ASN A 187 -11.39 -1.83 -6.28
CA ASN A 187 -11.65 -3.19 -6.71
C ASN A 187 -13.14 -3.34 -7.04
N ILE A 188 -13.42 -4.03 -8.14
CA ILE A 188 -14.73 -4.60 -8.44
C ILE A 188 -14.53 -6.11 -8.47
N SER A 189 -15.22 -6.84 -7.60
CA SER A 189 -15.05 -8.27 -7.40
C SER A 189 -16.36 -9.01 -7.66
N TYR A 190 -16.29 -10.15 -8.32
CA TYR A 190 -17.37 -11.08 -8.55
C TYR A 190 -17.05 -12.42 -7.91
N ALA A 191 -17.92 -12.92 -7.04
CA ALA A 191 -17.83 -14.24 -6.43
C ALA A 191 -18.26 -15.30 -7.47
N ALA A 192 -17.30 -15.83 -8.21
CA ALA A 192 -17.55 -16.86 -9.23
C ALA A 192 -17.99 -18.17 -8.57
N THR A 193 -17.37 -18.54 -7.47
CA THR A 193 -17.75 -19.68 -6.61
C THR A 193 -17.64 -19.28 -5.14
N ALA A 194 -17.96 -20.19 -4.24
CA ALA A 194 -17.77 -19.98 -2.79
C ALA A 194 -16.30 -19.75 -2.38
N LYS A 195 -15.35 -20.16 -3.21
CA LYS A 195 -13.90 -20.07 -2.93
C LYS A 195 -13.13 -19.19 -3.90
N VAL A 196 -13.74 -18.79 -5.01
CA VAL A 196 -13.04 -18.07 -6.08
C VAL A 196 -13.74 -16.76 -6.37
N ASN A 197 -12.98 -15.68 -6.30
CA ASN A 197 -13.37 -14.36 -6.76
C ASN A 197 -12.54 -13.98 -7.99
N VAL A 198 -13.17 -13.29 -8.93
CA VAL A 198 -12.50 -12.67 -10.07
C VAL A 198 -12.89 -11.21 -10.13
N GLY A 199 -12.07 -10.37 -10.74
CA GLY A 199 -12.45 -8.97 -10.82
C GLY A 199 -11.43 -8.08 -11.46
N PHE A 200 -11.72 -6.80 -11.37
CA PHE A 200 -10.87 -5.71 -11.81
C PHE A 200 -10.32 -4.97 -10.59
N ASN A 201 -9.06 -4.53 -10.67
CA ASN A 201 -8.48 -3.67 -9.65
C ASN A 201 -7.75 -2.47 -10.26
N LEU A 202 -7.78 -1.37 -9.52
CA LEU A 202 -6.87 -0.24 -9.65
C LEU A 202 -6.02 -0.20 -8.40
N ASN A 203 -4.71 -0.03 -8.57
CA ASN A 203 -3.78 0.10 -7.47
C ASN A 203 -2.71 1.13 -7.82
N GLY A 204 -2.51 2.10 -6.95
CA GLY A 204 -1.51 3.14 -7.09
C GLY A 204 -0.53 3.16 -5.93
N ILE A 205 0.70 3.53 -6.22
CA ILE A 205 1.76 3.75 -5.24
C ILE A 205 2.53 5.02 -5.61
N ASN A 206 2.92 5.78 -4.59
CA ASN A 206 3.82 6.92 -4.72
C ASN A 206 4.68 7.01 -3.46
N THR A 207 5.94 6.64 -3.58
CA THR A 207 6.92 6.63 -2.49
C THR A 207 8.28 7.04 -3.02
N ALA A 208 9.17 7.47 -2.13
CA ALA A 208 10.53 7.81 -2.50
C ALA A 208 11.53 7.22 -1.52
N TYR A 209 12.73 6.97 -2.04
CA TYR A 209 13.85 6.38 -1.32
C TYR A 209 15.06 7.29 -1.47
N ARG A 210 15.77 7.54 -0.38
CA ARG A 210 17.03 8.23 -0.44
C ARG A 210 18.09 7.31 -1.01
N LEU A 211 18.92 7.87 -1.90
CA LEU A 211 20.10 7.23 -2.44
C LEU A 211 21.34 7.90 -1.83
N LEU A 212 22.24 7.09 -1.29
CA LEU A 212 23.43 7.63 -0.66
C LEU A 212 24.40 8.25 -1.65
N ASN A 213 24.55 7.62 -2.83
CA ASN A 213 25.44 8.10 -3.87
C ASN A 213 24.82 9.30 -4.58
N ASN A 214 25.56 10.43 -4.58
CA ASN A 214 25.27 11.62 -5.36
C ASN A 214 24.15 12.55 -4.85
N ASP A 215 23.80 12.52 -3.57
CA ASP A 215 22.73 13.37 -3.02
C ASP A 215 21.46 13.34 -3.88
N GLN A 216 20.96 12.13 -4.11
CA GLN A 216 19.80 11.87 -4.96
C GLN A 216 18.71 11.16 -4.19
N TYR A 217 17.50 11.20 -4.73
CA TYR A 217 16.41 10.32 -4.33
C TYR A 217 15.80 9.60 -5.53
N PHE A 218 15.26 8.42 -5.28
CA PHE A 218 14.53 7.63 -6.26
C PHE A 218 13.04 7.70 -5.92
N GLN A 219 12.21 8.12 -6.87
CA GLN A 219 10.76 8.11 -6.76
C GLN A 219 10.18 6.92 -7.50
N TYR A 220 9.39 6.12 -6.80
CA TYR A 220 8.61 5.02 -7.33
C TYR A 220 7.14 5.42 -7.35
N GLN A 221 6.64 5.81 -8.53
CA GLN A 221 5.24 6.18 -8.74
C GLN A 221 4.64 5.30 -9.83
N GLN A 222 3.61 4.55 -9.48
CA GLN A 222 2.85 3.74 -10.42
C GLN A 222 1.36 3.78 -10.14
N ALA A 223 0.56 3.67 -11.22
CA ALA A 223 -0.86 3.37 -11.13
C ALA A 223 -1.17 2.24 -12.12
N HIS A 224 -1.63 1.12 -11.58
CA HIS A 224 -1.98 -0.09 -12.31
C HIS A 224 -3.49 -0.25 -12.39
N TYR A 225 -3.97 -0.76 -13.51
CA TYR A 225 -5.32 -1.28 -13.63
C TYR A 225 -5.26 -2.64 -14.32
N GLY A 226 -6.00 -3.61 -13.79
CA GLY A 226 -5.87 -4.97 -14.27
C GLY A 226 -6.94 -5.92 -13.75
N LEU A 227 -6.81 -7.16 -14.16
CA LEU A 227 -7.68 -8.25 -13.77
C LEU A 227 -7.01 -9.08 -12.68
N PHE A 228 -7.82 -9.61 -11.77
CA PHE A 228 -7.33 -10.53 -10.76
C PHE A 228 -8.22 -11.76 -10.65
N ALA A 229 -7.61 -12.85 -10.20
CA ALA A 229 -8.27 -14.03 -9.69
C ALA A 229 -7.77 -14.27 -8.25
N GLU A 230 -8.69 -14.53 -7.35
CA GLU A 230 -8.40 -14.76 -5.93
C GLU A 230 -9.06 -16.06 -5.49
N THR A 231 -8.32 -16.90 -4.77
CA THR A 231 -8.85 -18.14 -4.20
C THR A 231 -8.61 -18.21 -2.71
N TYR A 232 -9.61 -18.71 -1.97
CA TYR A 232 -9.48 -19.00 -0.56
C TYR A 232 -8.93 -20.41 -0.36
N LEU A 233 -7.72 -20.50 0.19
CA LEU A 233 -7.09 -21.77 0.57
C LEU A 233 -7.71 -22.33 1.85
N SER A 234 -8.15 -21.45 2.74
CA SER A 234 -8.85 -21.77 3.98
C SER A 234 -9.80 -20.64 4.36
N SER A 235 -10.44 -20.72 5.52
CA SER A 235 -11.28 -19.62 6.05
C SER A 235 -10.53 -18.30 6.25
N HIS A 236 -9.20 -18.34 6.37
CA HIS A 236 -8.37 -17.18 6.69
C HIS A 236 -7.34 -16.86 5.61
N TRP A 237 -6.90 -17.84 4.85
CA TRP A 237 -5.84 -17.63 3.85
C TRP A 237 -6.42 -17.48 2.45
N ALA A 238 -5.99 -16.43 1.75
CA ALA A 238 -6.34 -16.18 0.36
C ALA A 238 -5.08 -15.91 -0.47
N VAL A 239 -5.07 -16.44 -1.69
CA VAL A 239 -4.05 -16.16 -2.71
C VAL A 239 -4.71 -15.39 -3.84
N ARG A 240 -4.08 -14.31 -4.28
CA ARG A 240 -4.54 -13.50 -5.41
C ARG A 240 -3.43 -13.38 -6.45
N ALA A 241 -3.75 -13.71 -7.69
CA ALA A 241 -2.94 -13.42 -8.86
C ALA A 241 -3.54 -12.23 -9.62
N THR A 242 -2.70 -11.31 -10.06
CA THR A 242 -3.13 -10.11 -10.81
C THR A 242 -2.26 -9.93 -12.04
N ALA A 243 -2.88 -9.66 -13.17
CA ALA A 243 -2.24 -9.19 -14.39
C ALA A 243 -2.77 -7.78 -14.69
N ALA A 244 -1.87 -6.80 -14.74
CA ALA A 244 -2.23 -5.40 -14.82
C ALA A 244 -1.38 -4.66 -15.85
N TYR A 245 -1.88 -3.49 -16.25
CA TYR A 245 -1.16 -2.54 -17.07
C TYR A 245 -0.89 -1.26 -16.26
N ALA A 246 0.35 -0.82 -16.24
CA ALA A 246 0.76 0.41 -15.60
C ALA A 246 0.48 1.61 -16.51
N GLY A 247 -0.63 2.29 -16.26
CA GLY A 247 -1.00 3.53 -16.97
C GLY A 247 -0.13 4.72 -16.57
N ILE A 248 0.33 4.76 -15.32
CA ILE A 248 1.37 5.63 -14.81
C ILE A 248 2.53 4.74 -14.38
N ARG A 249 3.73 5.05 -14.89
CA ARG A 249 4.98 4.36 -14.53
C ARG A 249 6.10 5.39 -14.52
N ARG A 250 6.50 5.80 -13.32
CA ARG A 250 7.61 6.71 -13.08
C ARG A 250 8.52 6.05 -12.04
N LEU A 251 9.69 5.66 -12.49
CA LEU A 251 10.77 5.15 -11.69
C LEU A 251 11.93 6.11 -11.96
N ASP A 252 11.85 7.26 -11.32
CA ASP A 252 12.65 8.42 -11.66
C ASP A 252 13.64 8.74 -10.55
N VAL A 253 14.87 9.07 -10.91
CA VAL A 253 15.92 9.56 -10.01
C VAL A 253 16.00 11.06 -10.15
N PHE A 254 16.10 11.77 -9.04
CA PHE A 254 16.17 13.22 -8.97
C PHE A 254 17.34 13.68 -8.11
N ALA A 255 17.80 14.91 -8.32
CA ALA A 255 18.69 15.57 -7.38
C ALA A 255 17.95 15.85 -6.07
N LYS A 256 18.66 15.79 -4.94
CA LYS A 256 18.09 15.91 -3.59
C LYS A 256 17.24 17.17 -3.40
N ASP A 257 17.68 18.29 -3.97
CA ASP A 257 17.05 19.59 -3.79
C ASP A 257 15.98 19.90 -4.87
N ASP A 258 15.84 19.04 -5.88
CA ASP A 258 14.83 19.17 -6.93
C ASP A 258 13.57 18.42 -6.52
N GLN A 259 12.67 19.13 -5.82
CA GLN A 259 11.51 18.58 -5.18
C GLN A 259 10.24 19.30 -5.63
N TRP A 260 9.11 18.61 -5.52
CA TRP A 260 7.81 19.27 -5.61
C TRP A 260 7.58 20.19 -4.41
N PRO A 261 7.07 21.42 -4.60
CA PRO A 261 6.63 22.27 -3.49
C PRO A 261 5.61 21.58 -2.58
N ALA A 262 4.70 20.82 -3.19
CA ALA A 262 3.77 19.93 -2.50
C ALA A 262 3.17 18.89 -3.47
N THR A 263 2.61 17.82 -2.95
CA THR A 263 1.82 16.85 -3.71
C THR A 263 0.52 16.54 -3.00
N ILE A 264 -0.56 16.27 -3.75
CA ILE A 264 -1.79 15.69 -3.23
C ILE A 264 -1.92 14.32 -3.87
N ASP A 265 -1.80 13.25 -3.08
CA ASP A 265 -1.74 11.85 -3.54
C ASP A 265 -0.69 11.66 -4.65
N TYR A 266 -1.12 11.61 -5.92
CA TYR A 266 -0.25 11.43 -7.11
C TYR A 266 -0.03 12.72 -7.89
N ILE A 267 -0.67 13.81 -7.51
CA ILE A 267 -0.67 15.07 -8.25
C ILE A 267 0.38 15.99 -7.62
N GLY A 268 1.40 16.32 -8.39
CA GLY A 268 2.38 17.35 -8.02
C GLY A 268 1.81 18.74 -8.23
N LEU A 269 2.08 19.63 -7.29
CA LEU A 269 1.71 21.05 -7.34
C LEU A 269 2.97 21.88 -7.60
N GLY A 270 2.88 22.86 -8.50
CA GLY A 270 4.00 23.71 -8.88
C GLY A 270 4.89 23.10 -9.99
N THR A 271 6.16 23.51 -10.00
CA THR A 271 7.13 23.05 -11.01
C THR A 271 7.54 21.61 -10.77
N ALA A 272 7.48 20.78 -11.81
CA ALA A 272 7.86 19.39 -11.75
C ALA A 272 9.40 19.24 -11.67
N PRO A 273 9.90 18.36 -10.79
CA PRO A 273 11.29 17.98 -10.79
C PRO A 273 11.74 17.35 -12.11
N THR A 274 13.01 17.52 -12.46
CA THR A 274 13.59 17.01 -13.71
C THR A 274 14.28 15.67 -13.47
N PRO A 275 13.79 14.55 -14.07
CA PRO A 275 14.43 13.26 -13.92
C PRO A 275 15.86 13.23 -14.48
N LEU A 276 16.77 12.59 -13.76
CA LEU A 276 18.16 12.37 -14.15
C LEU A 276 18.36 11.11 -15.00
N ASN A 277 17.38 10.22 -15.01
CA ASN A 277 17.40 8.97 -15.78
C ASN A 277 16.42 9.00 -16.96
N PRO A 278 16.62 8.15 -17.98
CA PRO A 278 15.66 7.99 -19.07
C PRO A 278 14.29 7.56 -18.58
N ARG A 279 13.23 8.12 -19.14
CA ARG A 279 11.85 7.73 -18.83
C ARG A 279 11.57 6.31 -19.29
N LEU A 280 10.67 5.65 -18.58
CA LEU A 280 10.23 4.30 -18.88
C LEU A 280 8.94 4.28 -19.70
N GLU A 281 8.79 3.22 -20.49
CA GLU A 281 7.54 2.91 -21.16
C GLU A 281 6.50 2.40 -20.16
N LYS A 282 5.24 2.67 -20.48
CA LYS A 282 4.11 2.00 -19.84
C LYS A 282 4.18 0.51 -20.16
N GLY A 283 3.59 -0.34 -19.33
CA GLY A 283 3.69 -1.77 -19.61
C GLY A 283 3.00 -2.64 -18.57
N LEU A 284 3.21 -3.93 -18.73
CA LEU A 284 2.58 -4.95 -17.90
C LEU A 284 3.19 -5.00 -16.50
N ALA A 285 2.38 -5.47 -15.55
CA ALA A 285 2.77 -5.80 -14.19
C ALA A 285 2.07 -7.10 -13.79
N PHE A 286 2.78 -8.00 -13.12
CA PHE A 286 2.25 -9.27 -12.65
C PHE A 286 2.49 -9.36 -11.16
N ARG A 287 1.42 -9.63 -10.38
CA ARG A 287 1.51 -9.73 -8.93
C ARG A 287 0.90 -11.02 -8.43
N LEU A 288 1.59 -11.64 -7.49
CA LEU A 288 1.06 -12.71 -6.65
C LEU A 288 1.03 -12.22 -5.21
N ALA A 289 -0.10 -12.41 -4.53
CA ALA A 289 -0.26 -12.00 -3.14
C ALA A 289 -0.87 -13.12 -2.30
N LEU A 290 -0.37 -13.26 -1.08
CA LEU A 290 -0.91 -14.13 -0.03
C LEU A 290 -1.39 -13.25 1.10
N SER A 291 -2.61 -13.45 1.58
CA SER A 291 -3.14 -12.69 2.71
C SER A 291 -3.77 -13.59 3.76
N TYR A 292 -3.48 -13.27 5.02
CA TYR A 292 -4.20 -13.80 6.17
C TYR A 292 -5.30 -12.82 6.56
N ARG A 293 -6.52 -13.29 6.55
CA ARG A 293 -7.73 -12.49 6.73
C ARG A 293 -8.55 -13.01 7.89
N VAL A 294 -9.02 -12.11 8.72
CA VAL A 294 -9.93 -12.44 9.80
C VAL A 294 -11.30 -11.87 9.44
N PRO A 295 -12.37 -12.66 9.56
CA PRO A 295 -13.71 -12.16 9.34
C PRO A 295 -13.96 -10.90 10.17
N ALA A 296 -14.54 -9.88 9.55
CA ALA A 296 -15.00 -8.71 10.27
C ALA A 296 -16.21 -9.10 11.12
N PRO A 297 -16.29 -8.76 12.44
CA PRO A 297 -17.42 -9.05 13.31
C PRO A 297 -18.73 -8.37 12.89
#